data_caffba905257680935c961ebd324a7e5
#
_entry.id   caffba905257680935c961ebd324a7e5
#
_cell.length_a   1.000
_cell.length_b   1.000
_cell.length_c   1.000
_cell.angle_alpha   90.00
_cell.angle_beta   90.00
_cell.angle_gamma   90.00
#
_symmetry.space_group_name_H-M   'P 1'
#
loop_
_entity.id
_entity.type
_entity.pdbx_description
1 polymer ?
#
loop_
_entity_poly.entity_id
_entity_poly.type
_entity_poly.pdbx_seq_one_letter_code
_entity_poly.pdbx_strand_id
1 'polypeptide(L)' 'MTNQELIQLFAEALEVEGSAIQPEKPIAEYEEWNSLAWLTIMSLLDERYGVQLTGKEIRGFVTVEDVIENVTAKVSVV' A
#
# COMPACT_ATOMS: atom_id res chain seq x y z
N MET A 1 13.86 -1.42 -2.74
CA MET A 1 12.44 -1.26 -3.10
C MET A 1 12.20 0.16 -3.60
N THR A 2 11.47 0.29 -4.69
CA THR A 2 11.15 1.59 -5.28
C THR A 2 9.66 1.90 -5.10
N ASN A 3 9.30 3.18 -5.28
CA ASN A 3 7.89 3.58 -5.26
C ASN A 3 7.11 2.87 -6.35
N GLN A 4 7.75 2.65 -7.50
CA GLN A 4 7.16 1.95 -8.63
C GLN A 4 6.76 0.51 -8.25
N GLU A 5 7.63 -0.18 -7.53
CA GLU A 5 7.35 -1.54 -7.08
C GLU A 5 6.17 -1.58 -6.10
N LEU A 6 6.07 -0.59 -5.20
CA LEU A 6 4.95 -0.50 -4.29
C LEU A 6 3.64 -0.19 -5.01
N ILE A 7 3.69 0.72 -5.97
CA ILE A 7 2.51 1.05 -6.79
C ILE A 7 2.03 -0.21 -7.52
N GLN A 8 2.96 -0.99 -8.07
CA GLN A 8 2.61 -2.23 -8.75
C GLN A 8 1.99 -3.25 -7.80
N LEU A 9 2.51 -3.32 -6.58
CA LEU A 9 1.96 -4.21 -5.56
C LEU A 9 0.52 -3.83 -5.22
N PHE A 10 0.26 -2.53 -5.05
CA PHE A 10 -1.10 -2.06 -4.78
C PHE A 10 -2.03 -2.35 -5.95
N ALA A 11 -1.54 -2.15 -7.18
CA ALA A 11 -2.32 -2.43 -8.38
C ALA A 11 -2.70 -3.92 -8.45
N GLU A 12 -1.77 -4.81 -8.12
CA GLU A 12 -2.06 -6.24 -8.05
C GLU A 12 -3.15 -6.54 -7.04
N ALA A 13 -3.02 -5.95 -5.85
CA ALA A 13 -3.97 -6.20 -4.76
C ALA A 13 -5.37 -5.71 -5.09
N LEU A 14 -5.46 -4.58 -5.79
CA LEU A 14 -6.75 -4.01 -6.18
C LEU A 14 -7.26 -4.55 -7.51
N GLU A 15 -6.44 -5.34 -8.21
CA GLU A 15 -6.75 -5.87 -9.54
C GLU A 15 -7.04 -4.77 -10.55
N VAL A 16 -6.19 -3.73 -10.54
CA VAL A 16 -6.26 -2.61 -11.47
C VAL A 16 -4.90 -2.42 -12.12
N GLU A 17 -4.84 -1.56 -13.14
CA GLU A 17 -3.57 -1.23 -13.78
C GLU A 17 -2.76 -0.27 -12.89
N GLY A 18 -1.43 -0.33 -13.00
CA GLY A 18 -0.55 0.53 -12.22
C GLY A 18 -0.84 2.01 -12.42
N SER A 19 -1.26 2.41 -13.62
CA SER A 19 -1.61 3.79 -13.93
C SER A 19 -2.83 4.29 -13.16
N ALA A 20 -3.65 3.38 -12.63
CA ALA A 20 -4.81 3.76 -11.82
C ALA A 20 -4.43 4.15 -10.40
N ILE A 21 -3.21 3.81 -9.97
CA ILE A 21 -2.73 4.13 -8.62
C ILE A 21 -1.97 5.44 -8.66
N GLN A 22 -2.50 6.45 -7.98
CA GLN A 22 -1.88 7.77 -7.91
C GLN A 22 -1.54 8.09 -6.45
N PRO A 23 -0.26 8.41 -6.15
CA PRO A 23 0.18 8.62 -4.77
C PRO A 23 -0.60 9.69 -4.01
N GLU A 24 -0.99 10.77 -4.67
CA GLU A 24 -1.71 11.87 -4.03
C GLU A 24 -3.20 11.62 -3.86
N LYS A 25 -3.74 10.58 -4.47
CA LYS A 25 -5.17 10.30 -4.41
C LYS A 25 -5.54 9.66 -3.06
N PRO A 26 -6.60 10.15 -2.39
CA PRO A 26 -7.05 9.54 -1.14
C PRO A 26 -7.48 8.10 -1.33
N ILE A 27 -7.10 7.25 -0.38
CA ILE A 27 -7.45 5.83 -0.41
C ILE A 27 -8.96 5.63 -0.48
N ALA A 28 -9.70 6.48 0.23
CA ALA A 28 -11.16 6.39 0.28
C ALA A 28 -11.84 6.60 -1.08
N GLU A 29 -11.12 7.19 -2.04
CA GLU A 29 -11.67 7.41 -3.39
C GLU A 29 -11.51 6.21 -4.31
N TYR A 30 -10.83 5.15 -3.86
CA TYR A 30 -10.69 3.92 -4.62
C TYR A 30 -11.79 2.94 -4.21
N GLU A 31 -12.69 2.63 -5.12
CA GLU A 31 -13.76 1.66 -4.84
C GLU A 31 -13.20 0.28 -4.53
N GLU A 32 -12.10 -0.07 -5.16
CA GLU A 32 -11.45 -1.36 -5.03
C GLU A 32 -10.69 -1.51 -3.71
N TRP A 33 -10.40 -0.42 -3.01
CA TRP A 33 -9.58 -0.44 -1.81
C TRP A 33 -10.44 -0.62 -0.57
N ASN A 34 -10.91 -1.82 -0.39
CA ASN A 34 -11.75 -2.23 0.74
C ASN A 34 -10.94 -3.07 1.73
N SER A 35 -11.63 -3.65 2.72
CA SER A 35 -10.97 -4.48 3.74
C SER A 35 -10.24 -5.68 3.14
N LEU A 36 -10.83 -6.29 2.13
CA LEU A 36 -10.20 -7.44 1.46
C LEU A 36 -8.91 -7.01 0.74
N ALA A 37 -8.94 -5.85 0.09
CA ALA A 37 -7.76 -5.32 -0.56
C ALA A 37 -6.65 -5.04 0.46
N TRP A 38 -6.99 -4.50 1.63
CA TRP A 38 -6.02 -4.29 2.70
C TRP A 38 -5.38 -5.60 3.15
N LEU A 39 -6.17 -6.67 3.29
CA LEU A 39 -5.64 -7.97 3.66
C LEU A 39 -4.64 -8.48 2.61
N THR A 40 -4.97 -8.31 1.35
CA THR A 40 -4.09 -8.70 0.25
C THR A 40 -2.80 -7.87 0.26
N ILE A 41 -2.91 -6.55 0.44
CA ILE A 41 -1.76 -5.66 0.52
C ILE A 41 -0.85 -6.06 1.67
N MET A 42 -1.42 -6.29 2.84
CA MET A 42 -0.65 -6.69 4.02
C MET A 42 0.09 -8.00 3.80
N SER A 43 -0.58 -8.96 3.18
CA SER A 43 0.01 -10.26 2.87
C SER A 43 1.18 -10.13 1.90
N LEU A 44 1.02 -9.33 0.84
CA LEU A 44 2.07 -9.11 -0.15
C LEU A 44 3.26 -8.34 0.44
N LEU A 45 3.00 -7.35 1.27
CA LEU A 45 4.07 -6.60 1.93
C LEU A 45 4.89 -7.48 2.85
N ASP A 46 4.23 -8.34 3.61
CA ASP A 46 4.92 -9.27 4.49
C ASP A 46 5.73 -10.29 3.69
N GLU A 47 5.12 -10.87 2.67
CA GLU A 47 5.75 -11.91 1.85
C GLU A 47 6.96 -11.40 1.07
N ARG A 48 6.87 -10.21 0.48
CA ARG A 48 7.92 -9.68 -0.39
C ARG A 48 8.98 -8.86 0.32
N TYR A 49 8.58 -8.14 1.38
CA TYR A 49 9.47 -7.19 2.03
C TYR A 49 9.60 -7.38 3.54
N GLY A 50 8.85 -8.32 4.11
CA GLY A 50 8.87 -8.53 5.55
C GLY A 50 8.29 -7.36 6.34
N VAL A 51 7.44 -6.56 5.72
CA VAL A 51 6.84 -5.37 6.33
C VAL A 51 5.44 -5.72 6.85
N GLN A 52 5.18 -5.30 8.09
CA GLN A 52 3.86 -5.49 8.70
C GLN A 52 3.27 -4.14 9.05
N LEU A 53 1.99 -3.95 8.72
CA LEU A 53 1.24 -2.75 9.04
C LEU A 53 0.30 -3.04 10.22
N THR A 54 0.22 -2.10 11.16
CA THR A 54 -0.71 -2.25 12.28
C THR A 54 -2.06 -1.62 11.91
N GLY A 55 -3.11 -2.04 12.64
CA GLY A 55 -4.43 -1.44 12.44
C GLY A 55 -4.44 0.05 12.71
N LYS A 56 -3.62 0.49 13.68
CA LYS A 56 -3.49 1.91 14.00
C LYS A 56 -2.89 2.70 12.83
N GLU A 57 -1.87 2.14 12.21
CA GLU A 57 -1.24 2.77 11.04
C GLU A 57 -2.22 2.87 9.89
N ILE A 58 -2.94 1.78 9.61
CA ILE A 58 -3.92 1.74 8.53
C ILE A 58 -5.00 2.81 8.73
N ARG A 59 -5.48 2.97 9.95
CA ARG A 59 -6.51 3.96 10.24
C ARG A 59 -6.01 5.39 10.10
N GLY A 60 -4.70 5.60 10.18
CA GLY A 60 -4.10 6.91 10.03
C GLY A 60 -3.77 7.30 8.61
N PHE A 61 -3.78 6.35 7.67
CA PHE A 61 -3.47 6.65 6.27
C PHE A 61 -4.64 7.37 5.61
N VAL A 62 -4.31 8.42 4.85
CA VAL A 62 -5.30 9.17 4.07
C VAL A 62 -5.06 8.95 2.57
N THR A 63 -3.82 9.10 2.13
CA THR A 63 -3.46 8.94 0.71
C THR A 63 -2.60 7.70 0.51
N VAL A 64 -2.49 7.30 -0.75
CA VAL A 64 -1.58 6.22 -1.14
C VAL A 64 -0.15 6.56 -0.74
N GLU A 65 0.23 7.82 -0.89
CA GLU A 65 1.57 8.28 -0.53
C GLU A 65 1.88 8.04 0.95
N ASP A 66 0.89 8.20 1.83
CA ASP A 66 1.07 7.91 3.26
C ASP A 66 1.52 6.47 3.48
N VAL A 67 0.92 5.54 2.74
CA VAL A 67 1.28 4.12 2.82
C VAL A 67 2.70 3.91 2.30
N ILE A 68 3.00 4.52 1.15
CA ILE A 68 4.32 4.41 0.52
C ILE A 68 5.41 4.90 1.48
N GLU A 69 5.21 6.05 2.10
CA GLU A 69 6.18 6.62 3.03
C GLU A 69 6.40 5.72 4.24
N ASN A 70 5.31 5.19 4.81
CA ASN A 70 5.39 4.31 5.96
C ASN A 70 6.18 3.03 5.63
N VAL A 71 5.83 2.39 4.52
CA VAL A 71 6.47 1.15 4.10
C VAL A 71 7.94 1.39 3.76
N THR A 72 8.23 2.47 3.03
CA THR A 72 9.60 2.81 2.67
C THR A 72 10.47 3.02 3.89
N ALA A 73 9.95 3.70 4.91
CA ALA A 73 10.66 3.92 6.16
C ALA A 73 10.97 2.61 6.87
N LYS A 74 10.03 1.68 6.87
CA LYS A 74 10.22 0.37 7.52
C LYS A 74 11.26 -0.49 6.81
N VAL A 75 11.29 -0.44 5.48
CA VAL A 75 12.27 -1.22 4.70
C VAL A 75 13.67 -0.61 4.83
N SER A 76 13.77 0.71 4.96
CA SER A 76 15.03 1.42 5.05
C SER A 76 15.71 1.26 6.42
N VAL A 77 14.98 0.85 7.44
CA VAL A 77 15.52 0.66 8.78
C VAL A 77 16.19 -0.71 8.83
N VAL A 78 17.49 -0.70 9.02
CA VAL A 78 18.30 -1.93 9.06
C VAL A 78 18.85 -2.10 10.46
#